data_a599903ea2f1f929361248be9f49f0a1
#
_entry.id   a599903ea2f1f929361248be9f49f0a1
#
_cell.length_a   1.000
_cell.length_b   1.000
_cell.length_c   1.000
_cell.angle_alpha   90.00
_cell.angle_beta   90.00
_cell.angle_gamma   90.00
#
_symmetry.space_group_name_H-M   'P 1'
#
loop_
_entity.id
_entity.type
_entity.pdbx_description
1 polymer ?
#
loop_
_entity_poly.entity_id
_entity_poly.type
_entity_poly.pdbx_seq_one_letter_code
_entity_poly.pdbx_strand_id
1 'polypeptide(L)'
;MAQLMPDVSKYRPDVKFWMVFAAIGLFAVLLARPQFGSKLETVKRQGVEVMIALDISNSMLAQDVQPSRLQKAKRLVAQLVDKMENDKVGMIVFAGDAFTQLPITSDYISAKMFLESIDPSLISKQGTAIGAAINLASRSFTPQEGVGRAIIVITDGENHEGGAVEAAKAAAEKGIQVNVLGVGMPEGAPIPAEGTNDYRRDRDGNVIVTRLNEQMLSLIHI
;
A
#
# COMPACT_ATOMS: atom_id res chain seq x y z
N MET A 1 -51.78 -53.36 51.86
CA MET A 1 -50.65 -53.22 50.92
C MET A 1 -49.28 -53.04 51.59
N ALA A 2 -49.18 -52.87 52.88
CA ALA A 2 -47.89 -52.70 53.58
C ALA A 2 -47.11 -54.03 53.81
N GLN A 3 -47.66 -55.18 53.47
CA GLN A 3 -47.00 -56.51 53.69
C GLN A 3 -46.24 -57.04 52.46
N LEU A 4 -46.31 -56.38 51.29
CA LEU A 4 -45.71 -56.88 50.06
C LEU A 4 -44.36 -56.24 49.68
N MET A 5 -43.94 -55.16 50.36
CA MET A 5 -42.68 -54.55 50.14
C MET A 5 -42.10 -53.92 51.44
N PRO A 6 -41.49 -54.70 52.33
CA PRO A 6 -41.01 -54.19 53.63
C PRO A 6 -39.75 -53.26 53.51
N ASP A 7 -39.04 -53.23 52.41
CA ASP A 7 -37.75 -52.50 52.26
C ASP A 7 -37.76 -51.26 51.36
N VAL A 8 -38.92 -50.72 51.05
CA VAL A 8 -38.96 -49.50 50.21
C VAL A 8 -38.80 -48.25 51.07
N SER A 9 -37.64 -47.66 51.00
CA SER A 9 -37.37 -46.36 51.65
C SER A 9 -38.37 -45.28 51.18
N LYS A 10 -39.04 -44.64 52.14
CA LYS A 10 -40.06 -43.60 51.91
C LYS A 10 -39.51 -42.42 51.14
N TYR A 11 -38.18 -42.18 51.15
CA TYR A 11 -37.53 -41.07 50.51
C TYR A 11 -37.12 -41.31 49.03
N ARG A 12 -37.18 -42.55 48.55
CA ARG A 12 -36.84 -42.93 47.19
C ARG A 12 -37.69 -42.19 46.11
N PRO A 13 -39.01 -42.04 46.25
CA PRO A 13 -39.80 -41.35 45.27
C PRO A 13 -39.46 -39.85 45.21
N ASP A 14 -39.22 -39.20 46.34
CA ASP A 14 -38.88 -37.77 46.41
C ASP A 14 -37.51 -37.50 45.80
N VAL A 15 -36.53 -38.34 46.08
CA VAL A 15 -35.19 -38.22 45.47
C VAL A 15 -35.26 -38.41 43.96
N LYS A 16 -36.04 -39.39 43.47
CA LYS A 16 -36.23 -39.56 42.03
C LYS A 16 -36.92 -38.36 41.39
N PHE A 17 -37.94 -37.81 42.03
CA PHE A 17 -38.62 -36.62 41.54
C PHE A 17 -37.66 -35.42 41.37
N TRP A 18 -36.84 -35.14 42.40
CA TRP A 18 -35.89 -34.04 42.33
C TRP A 18 -34.77 -34.27 41.34
N MET A 19 -34.29 -35.53 41.16
CA MET A 19 -33.32 -35.87 40.12
C MET A 19 -33.86 -35.64 38.71
N VAL A 20 -35.11 -36.09 38.45
CA VAL A 20 -35.74 -35.86 37.15
C VAL A 20 -35.99 -34.37 36.90
N PHE A 21 -36.42 -33.63 37.91
CA PHE A 21 -36.62 -32.20 37.82
C PHE A 21 -35.32 -31.45 37.51
N ALA A 22 -34.23 -31.83 38.19
CA ALA A 22 -32.90 -31.27 37.93
C ALA A 22 -32.41 -31.63 36.52
N ALA A 23 -32.63 -32.83 36.03
CA ALA A 23 -32.25 -33.25 34.69
C ALA A 23 -33.01 -32.48 33.62
N ILE A 24 -34.33 -32.26 33.80
CA ILE A 24 -35.14 -31.46 32.89
C ILE A 24 -34.66 -29.99 32.89
N GLY A 25 -34.34 -29.42 34.05
CA GLY A 25 -33.80 -28.08 34.17
C GLY A 25 -32.46 -27.93 33.44
N LEU A 26 -31.55 -28.87 33.59
CA LEU A 26 -30.26 -28.91 32.93
C LEU A 26 -30.40 -29.06 31.41
N PHE A 27 -31.36 -29.88 30.99
CA PHE A 27 -31.69 -30.04 29.56
C PHE A 27 -32.26 -28.77 28.95
N ALA A 28 -33.14 -28.06 29.69
CA ALA A 28 -33.65 -26.76 29.26
C ALA A 28 -32.52 -25.72 29.09
N VAL A 29 -31.54 -25.68 30.01
CA VAL A 29 -30.37 -24.80 29.89
C VAL A 29 -29.49 -25.18 28.69
N LEU A 30 -29.32 -26.47 28.42
CA LEU A 30 -28.60 -26.95 27.23
C LEU A 30 -29.30 -26.57 25.93
N LEU A 31 -30.64 -26.70 25.89
CA LEU A 31 -31.43 -26.29 24.72
C LEU A 31 -31.41 -24.76 24.49
N ALA A 32 -31.36 -23.98 25.57
CA ALA A 32 -31.26 -22.54 25.50
C ALA A 32 -29.97 -22.05 24.84
N ARG A 33 -28.96 -22.93 24.64
CA ARG A 33 -27.64 -22.59 24.03
C ARG A 33 -27.15 -21.23 24.49
N PRO A 34 -26.88 -20.99 25.80
CA PRO A 34 -26.41 -19.70 26.25
C PRO A 34 -25.11 -19.39 25.49
N GLN A 35 -25.20 -18.50 24.51
CA GLN A 35 -24.05 -18.02 23.77
C GLN A 35 -23.32 -16.99 24.65
N PHE A 36 -22.38 -17.44 25.42
CA PHE A 36 -21.36 -16.56 25.97
C PHE A 36 -20.42 -16.18 24.82
N GLY A 37 -20.95 -15.40 23.87
CA GLY A 37 -20.17 -14.89 22.76
C GLY A 37 -19.27 -13.79 23.27
N SER A 38 -17.95 -13.95 23.19
CA SER A 38 -17.11 -12.80 22.96
C SER A 38 -17.70 -12.05 21.75
N LYS A 39 -18.11 -10.80 21.90
CA LYS A 39 -18.38 -9.95 20.75
C LYS A 39 -17.10 -10.01 19.92
N LEU A 40 -17.15 -10.67 18.78
CA LEU A 40 -16.22 -10.40 17.71
C LEU A 40 -16.47 -8.94 17.36
N GLU A 41 -15.77 -8.04 18.02
CA GLU A 41 -15.53 -6.73 17.46
C GLU A 41 -14.83 -7.02 16.13
N THR A 42 -15.59 -6.94 15.06
CA THR A 42 -14.99 -6.75 13.75
C THR A 42 -14.26 -5.42 13.85
N VAL A 43 -12.99 -5.48 14.27
CA VAL A 43 -12.06 -4.42 13.99
C VAL A 43 -12.08 -4.34 12.46
N LYS A 44 -12.89 -3.42 11.93
CA LYS A 44 -12.78 -3.01 10.55
C LYS A 44 -11.35 -2.48 10.45
N ARG A 45 -10.42 -3.31 10.03
CA ARG A 45 -9.15 -2.83 9.52
C ARG A 45 -9.51 -2.00 8.31
N GLN A 46 -9.61 -0.69 8.52
CA GLN A 46 -9.69 0.23 7.41
C GLN A 46 -8.31 0.13 6.75
N GLY A 47 -8.29 -0.39 5.53
CA GLY A 47 -7.07 -0.50 4.77
C GLY A 47 -6.41 0.87 4.59
N VAL A 48 -5.14 0.89 4.30
CA VAL A 48 -4.37 2.11 4.00
C VAL A 48 -4.61 2.51 2.55
N GLU A 49 -4.71 3.80 2.27
CA GLU A 49 -4.66 4.33 0.90
C GLU A 49 -3.21 4.66 0.56
N VAL A 50 -2.67 3.99 -0.46
CA VAL A 50 -1.29 4.17 -0.92
C VAL A 50 -1.30 4.82 -2.29
N MET A 51 -0.66 5.98 -2.42
CA MET A 51 -0.44 6.63 -3.70
C MET A 51 1.02 6.43 -4.12
N ILE A 52 1.24 5.72 -5.22
CA ILE A 52 2.56 5.48 -5.78
C ILE A 52 2.85 6.57 -6.82
N ALA A 53 3.90 7.36 -6.59
CA ALA A 53 4.41 8.34 -7.52
C ALA A 53 5.68 7.78 -8.18
N LEU A 54 5.56 7.38 -9.45
CA LEU A 54 6.63 6.76 -10.22
C LEU A 54 7.27 7.76 -11.17
N ASP A 55 8.56 7.96 -11.02
CA ASP A 55 9.39 8.74 -11.93
C ASP A 55 9.54 8.00 -13.27
N ILE A 56 9.20 8.69 -14.35
CA ILE A 56 9.37 8.20 -15.71
C ILE A 56 10.23 9.14 -16.57
N SER A 57 11.03 9.96 -15.92
CA SER A 57 12.02 10.82 -16.59
C SER A 57 13.06 10.01 -17.36
N ASN A 58 13.76 10.65 -18.27
CA ASN A 58 14.76 9.98 -19.10
C ASN A 58 15.91 9.35 -18.29
N SER A 59 16.25 9.90 -17.12
CA SER A 59 17.26 9.35 -16.23
C SER A 59 16.90 7.93 -15.73
N MET A 60 15.61 7.62 -15.65
CA MET A 60 15.12 6.30 -15.26
C MET A 60 15.33 5.22 -16.36
N LEU A 61 15.78 5.59 -17.55
CA LEU A 61 16.22 4.66 -18.59
C LEU A 61 17.64 4.14 -18.37
N ALA A 62 18.41 4.74 -17.46
CA ALA A 62 19.77 4.31 -17.13
C ALA A 62 19.80 2.82 -16.69
N GLN A 63 20.89 2.13 -17.02
CA GLN A 63 21.05 0.68 -16.87
C GLN A 63 22.10 0.29 -15.82
N ASP A 64 22.39 1.18 -14.88
CA ASP A 64 23.21 0.86 -13.70
C ASP A 64 22.53 -0.20 -12.82
N VAL A 65 21.20 -0.24 -12.87
CA VAL A 65 20.38 -1.30 -12.25
C VAL A 65 19.66 -2.07 -13.34
N GLN A 66 19.90 -3.38 -13.43
CA GLN A 66 19.35 -4.21 -14.51
C GLN A 66 17.85 -4.51 -14.36
N PRO A 67 17.06 -4.47 -15.45
CA PRO A 67 17.45 -4.14 -16.84
C PRO A 67 17.53 -2.63 -17.11
N SER A 68 16.78 -1.81 -16.39
CA SER A 68 16.88 -0.35 -16.26
C SER A 68 16.26 0.08 -14.94
N ARG A 69 16.52 1.31 -14.48
CA ARG A 69 15.92 1.87 -13.25
C ARG A 69 14.39 1.80 -13.32
N LEU A 70 13.77 2.22 -14.42
CA LEU A 70 12.32 2.18 -14.61
C LEU A 70 11.77 0.75 -14.53
N GLN A 71 12.39 -0.20 -15.22
CA GLN A 71 11.94 -1.59 -15.21
C GLN A 71 12.09 -2.22 -13.81
N LYS A 72 13.15 -1.87 -13.09
CA LYS A 72 13.34 -2.29 -11.70
C LYS A 72 12.27 -1.68 -10.80
N ALA A 73 11.98 -0.40 -10.95
CA ALA A 73 10.92 0.31 -10.20
C ALA A 73 9.55 -0.34 -10.46
N LYS A 74 9.19 -0.61 -11.71
CA LYS A 74 7.94 -1.30 -12.07
C LYS A 74 7.82 -2.67 -11.40
N ARG A 75 8.90 -3.46 -11.38
CA ARG A 75 8.91 -4.77 -10.68
C ARG A 75 8.70 -4.63 -9.18
N LEU A 76 9.33 -3.63 -8.54
CA LEU A 76 9.16 -3.35 -7.12
C LEU A 76 7.71 -2.95 -6.79
N VAL A 77 7.11 -2.09 -7.62
CA VAL A 77 5.70 -1.71 -7.48
C VAL A 77 4.77 -2.91 -7.64
N ALA A 78 5.01 -3.77 -8.64
CA ALA A 78 4.22 -4.98 -8.84
C ALA A 78 4.27 -5.90 -7.61
N GLN A 79 5.48 -6.12 -7.04
CA GLN A 79 5.68 -6.91 -5.83
C GLN A 79 5.02 -6.28 -4.59
N LEU A 80 5.00 -4.94 -4.50
CA LEU A 80 4.30 -4.23 -3.45
C LEU A 80 2.80 -4.45 -3.54
N VAL A 81 2.22 -4.27 -4.75
CA VAL A 81 0.80 -4.50 -5.02
C VAL A 81 0.38 -5.94 -4.73
N ASP A 82 1.26 -6.92 -5.01
CA ASP A 82 1.00 -8.34 -4.70
C ASP A 82 0.90 -8.66 -3.20
N LYS A 83 1.49 -7.81 -2.35
CA LYS A 83 1.47 -7.96 -0.89
C LYS A 83 0.36 -7.16 -0.21
N MET A 84 -0.38 -6.37 -0.96
CA MET A 84 -1.48 -5.57 -0.42
C MET A 84 -2.70 -6.46 -0.15
N GLU A 85 -3.27 -6.32 1.05
CA GLU A 85 -4.50 -6.98 1.48
C GLU A 85 -5.44 -5.92 2.06
N ASN A 86 -6.60 -5.73 1.47
CA ASN A 86 -7.61 -4.73 1.90
C ASN A 86 -7.17 -3.26 1.80
N ASP A 87 -6.00 -2.97 1.24
CA ASP A 87 -5.52 -1.63 0.99
C ASP A 87 -6.01 -1.12 -0.37
N LYS A 88 -5.95 0.19 -0.57
CA LYS A 88 -6.24 0.80 -1.87
C LYS A 88 -4.96 1.37 -2.45
N VAL A 89 -4.78 1.23 -3.75
CA VAL A 89 -3.63 1.75 -4.47
C VAL A 89 -4.06 2.73 -5.55
N GLY A 90 -3.35 3.83 -5.67
CA GLY A 90 -3.42 4.73 -6.81
C GLY A 90 -2.03 4.94 -7.40
N MET A 91 -1.95 5.44 -8.62
CA MET A 91 -0.68 5.62 -9.31
C MET A 91 -0.62 6.96 -10.02
N ILE A 92 0.48 7.65 -9.79
CA ILE A 92 0.87 8.88 -10.45
C ILE A 92 2.17 8.62 -11.18
N VAL A 93 2.29 9.09 -12.40
CA VAL A 93 3.55 9.16 -13.14
C VAL A 93 4.01 10.58 -13.21
N PHE A 94 5.32 10.81 -13.12
CA PHE A 94 5.87 12.15 -13.22
C PHE A 94 7.22 12.18 -13.92
N ALA A 95 7.49 13.30 -14.54
CA ALA A 95 8.76 13.75 -15.09
C ALA A 95 8.85 15.27 -14.89
N GLY A 96 8.88 16.09 -15.91
CA GLY A 96 8.74 17.55 -15.80
C GLY A 96 7.34 18.05 -15.40
N ASP A 97 6.34 17.18 -15.45
CA ASP A 97 4.97 17.37 -14.94
C ASP A 97 4.50 16.07 -14.27
N ALA A 98 3.37 16.12 -13.54
CA ALA A 98 2.79 14.95 -12.85
C ALA A 98 1.34 14.70 -13.30
N PHE A 99 1.00 13.43 -13.54
CA PHE A 99 -0.31 13.00 -13.99
C PHE A 99 -0.80 11.78 -13.24
N THR A 100 -2.10 11.72 -12.96
CA THR A 100 -2.73 10.54 -12.37
C THR A 100 -2.93 9.49 -13.45
N GLN A 101 -2.20 8.38 -13.35
CA GLN A 101 -2.33 7.23 -14.23
C GLN A 101 -3.45 6.29 -13.78
N LEU A 102 -3.60 6.13 -12.47
CA LEU A 102 -4.66 5.33 -11.86
C LEU A 102 -5.18 6.03 -10.61
N PRO A 103 -6.48 6.36 -10.54
CA PRO A 103 -7.10 6.82 -9.30
C PRO A 103 -7.06 5.72 -8.23
N ILE A 104 -7.25 6.10 -6.96
CA ILE A 104 -7.27 5.15 -5.83
C ILE A 104 -8.35 4.09 -6.04
N THR A 105 -7.93 2.83 -6.07
CA THR A 105 -8.77 1.65 -6.29
C THR A 105 -8.31 0.46 -5.46
N SER A 106 -9.18 -0.50 -5.24
CA SER A 106 -8.86 -1.84 -4.71
C SER A 106 -8.66 -2.90 -5.80
N ASP A 107 -8.74 -2.50 -7.08
CA ASP A 107 -8.52 -3.39 -8.22
C ASP A 107 -7.02 -3.50 -8.55
N TYR A 108 -6.37 -4.47 -7.92
CA TYR A 108 -4.94 -4.72 -8.11
C TYR A 108 -4.60 -5.27 -9.51
N ILE A 109 -5.57 -5.89 -10.20
CA ILE A 109 -5.37 -6.40 -11.55
C ILE A 109 -5.21 -5.20 -12.50
N SER A 110 -6.14 -4.26 -12.45
CA SER A 110 -6.06 -3.02 -13.20
C SER A 110 -4.80 -2.23 -12.86
N ALA A 111 -4.41 -2.16 -11.56
CA ALA A 111 -3.20 -1.46 -11.15
C ALA A 111 -1.95 -2.03 -11.83
N LYS A 112 -1.81 -3.36 -11.93
CA LYS A 112 -0.69 -4.00 -12.63
C LYS A 112 -0.73 -3.78 -14.13
N MET A 113 -1.92 -3.83 -14.76
CA MET A 113 -2.05 -3.55 -16.18
C MET A 113 -1.62 -2.12 -16.53
N PHE A 114 -2.06 -1.13 -15.74
CA PHE A 114 -1.63 0.27 -15.92
C PHE A 114 -0.13 0.43 -15.66
N LEU A 115 0.43 -0.25 -14.65
CA LEU A 115 1.86 -0.23 -14.38
C LEU A 115 2.69 -0.75 -15.57
N GLU A 116 2.26 -1.81 -16.23
CA GLU A 116 2.93 -2.36 -17.41
C GLU A 116 2.91 -1.39 -18.59
N SER A 117 1.81 -0.66 -18.76
CA SER A 117 1.65 0.31 -19.88
C SER A 117 2.45 1.60 -19.69
N ILE A 118 3.05 1.83 -18.51
CA ILE A 118 3.85 3.03 -18.25
C ILE A 118 5.11 3.02 -19.12
N ASP A 119 5.31 4.13 -19.83
CA ASP A 119 6.46 4.38 -20.68
C ASP A 119 6.89 5.86 -20.57
N PRO A 120 8.17 6.20 -20.69
CA PRO A 120 8.64 7.58 -20.62
C PRO A 120 8.00 8.53 -21.62
N SER A 121 7.52 8.04 -22.76
CA SER A 121 6.83 8.83 -23.79
C SER A 121 5.47 9.38 -23.35
N LEU A 122 4.90 8.90 -22.23
CA LEU A 122 3.64 9.42 -21.68
C LEU A 122 3.74 10.90 -21.28
N ILE A 123 4.94 11.38 -20.94
CA ILE A 123 5.17 12.76 -20.53
C ILE A 123 6.16 13.41 -21.49
N SER A 124 5.68 14.36 -22.29
CA SER A 124 6.51 15.07 -23.28
C SER A 124 7.50 16.04 -22.61
N LYS A 125 7.11 16.67 -21.50
CA LYS A 125 7.98 17.58 -20.74
C LYS A 125 8.92 16.75 -19.87
N GLN A 126 10.20 16.76 -20.26
CA GLN A 126 11.24 16.10 -19.48
C GLN A 126 11.71 16.96 -18.31
N GLY A 127 12.25 16.33 -17.28
CA GLY A 127 12.64 16.93 -16.01
C GLY A 127 12.19 16.02 -14.86
N THR A 128 12.27 16.51 -13.63
CA THR A 128 11.84 15.74 -12.46
C THR A 128 11.17 16.67 -11.45
N ALA A 129 9.84 16.68 -11.47
CA ALA A 129 8.99 17.54 -10.65
C ALA A 129 8.42 16.78 -9.45
N ILE A 130 9.30 16.36 -8.51
CA ILE A 130 8.92 15.57 -7.33
C ILE A 130 7.86 16.30 -6.49
N GLY A 131 8.03 17.61 -6.29
CA GLY A 131 7.08 18.43 -5.54
C GLY A 131 5.67 18.44 -6.14
N ALA A 132 5.58 18.51 -7.48
CA ALA A 132 4.30 18.45 -8.19
C ALA A 132 3.63 17.08 -8.00
N ALA A 133 4.41 15.99 -8.06
CA ALA A 133 3.91 14.63 -7.85
C ALA A 133 3.37 14.43 -6.42
N ILE A 134 4.08 14.89 -5.39
CA ILE A 134 3.62 14.82 -3.98
C ILE A 134 2.36 15.66 -3.78
N ASN A 135 2.30 16.86 -4.34
CA ASN A 135 1.12 17.72 -4.25
C ASN A 135 -0.10 17.12 -4.95
N LEU A 136 0.09 16.52 -6.12
CA LEU A 136 -0.97 15.81 -6.83
C LEU A 136 -1.44 14.59 -6.03
N ALA A 137 -0.52 13.78 -5.51
CA ALA A 137 -0.81 12.63 -4.66
C ALA A 137 -1.64 13.04 -3.42
N SER A 138 -1.23 14.10 -2.74
CA SER A 138 -1.91 14.61 -1.54
C SER A 138 -3.37 15.04 -1.78
N ARG A 139 -3.71 15.41 -3.01
CA ARG A 139 -5.08 15.81 -3.43
C ARG A 139 -5.90 14.64 -3.95
N SER A 140 -5.27 13.51 -4.25
CA SER A 140 -5.90 12.35 -4.90
C SER A 140 -6.45 11.33 -3.91
N PHE A 141 -6.20 11.49 -2.61
CA PHE A 141 -6.76 10.64 -1.57
C PHE A 141 -8.26 10.85 -1.40
N THR A 142 -8.96 9.80 -0.96
CA THR A 142 -10.40 9.93 -0.68
C THR A 142 -10.63 10.76 0.58
N PRO A 143 -11.78 11.50 0.67
CA PRO A 143 -12.08 12.31 1.85
C PRO A 143 -12.53 11.49 3.07
N GLN A 144 -12.17 10.21 3.14
CA GLN A 144 -12.60 9.29 4.19
C GLN A 144 -11.76 9.50 5.45
N GLU A 145 -12.40 9.76 6.59
CA GLU A 145 -11.72 9.90 7.88
C GLU A 145 -11.30 8.54 8.46
N GLY A 146 -10.18 8.54 9.21
CA GLY A 146 -9.69 7.34 9.90
C GLY A 146 -8.96 6.33 9.02
N VAL A 147 -8.76 6.62 7.72
CA VAL A 147 -7.95 5.80 6.81
C VAL A 147 -6.51 6.31 6.82
N GLY A 148 -5.55 5.40 7.01
CA GLY A 148 -4.13 5.73 6.87
C GLY A 148 -3.82 6.11 5.42
N ARG A 149 -2.95 7.11 5.22
CA ARG A 149 -2.56 7.60 3.90
C ARG A 149 -1.06 7.60 3.76
N ALA A 150 -0.56 7.04 2.69
CA ALA A 150 0.86 7.02 2.40
C ALA A 150 1.13 7.35 0.92
N ILE A 151 2.18 8.13 0.69
CA ILE A 151 2.74 8.39 -0.63
C ILE A 151 4.06 7.63 -0.72
N ILE A 152 4.27 6.88 -1.79
CA ILE A 152 5.54 6.22 -2.09
C ILE A 152 6.08 6.85 -3.37
N VAL A 153 7.13 7.64 -3.23
CA VAL A 153 7.83 8.26 -4.36
C VAL A 153 8.97 7.33 -4.79
N ILE A 154 9.02 6.99 -6.07
CA ILE A 154 10.08 6.14 -6.64
C ILE A 154 10.80 6.95 -7.71
N THR A 155 12.06 7.29 -7.47
CA THR A 155 12.85 8.20 -8.30
C THR A 155 14.35 7.95 -8.10
N ASP A 156 15.19 8.50 -8.94
CA ASP A 156 16.65 8.57 -8.72
C ASP A 156 17.08 9.80 -7.90
N GLY A 157 16.13 10.66 -7.55
CA GLY A 157 16.36 11.84 -6.71
C GLY A 157 16.96 13.04 -7.44
N GLU A 158 17.10 13.02 -8.76
CA GLU A 158 17.44 14.20 -9.53
C GLU A 158 16.23 15.14 -9.57
N ASN A 159 16.24 16.20 -8.77
CA ASN A 159 15.13 17.17 -8.72
C ASN A 159 15.52 18.45 -9.44
N HIS A 160 14.84 18.73 -10.53
CA HIS A 160 15.15 19.88 -11.40
C HIS A 160 14.25 21.10 -11.12
N GLU A 161 13.11 20.94 -10.46
CA GLU A 161 12.11 22.01 -10.30
C GLU A 161 11.96 22.54 -8.86
N GLY A 162 12.66 21.97 -7.87
CA GLY A 162 12.57 22.39 -6.46
C GLY A 162 11.22 22.06 -5.79
N GLY A 163 11.00 22.55 -4.56
CA GLY A 163 9.71 22.44 -3.85
C GLY A 163 9.34 21.04 -3.33
N ALA A 164 10.21 20.04 -3.47
CA ALA A 164 9.92 18.68 -3.05
C ALA A 164 9.84 18.53 -1.52
N VAL A 165 10.75 19.17 -0.80
CA VAL A 165 10.80 19.16 0.67
C VAL A 165 9.59 19.88 1.26
N GLU A 166 9.23 21.02 0.69
CA GLU A 166 8.04 21.80 1.11
C GLU A 166 6.76 21.01 0.86
N ALA A 167 6.64 20.32 -0.28
CA ALA A 167 5.50 19.47 -0.60
C ALA A 167 5.40 18.27 0.36
N ALA A 168 6.53 17.64 0.71
CA ALA A 168 6.56 16.54 1.68
C ALA A 168 6.14 17.00 3.07
N LYS A 169 6.64 18.16 3.55
CA LYS A 169 6.22 18.74 4.83
C LYS A 169 4.73 19.06 4.85
N ALA A 170 4.21 19.68 3.79
CA ALA A 170 2.78 19.99 3.68
C ALA A 170 1.89 18.73 3.61
N ALA A 171 2.40 17.62 3.08
CA ALA A 171 1.74 16.32 3.13
C ALA A 171 1.73 15.75 4.55
N ALA A 172 2.87 15.80 5.26
CA ALA A 172 2.99 15.33 6.63
C ALA A 172 2.08 16.10 7.60
N GLU A 173 1.94 17.42 7.45
CA GLU A 173 0.99 18.25 8.21
C GLU A 173 -0.46 17.80 8.04
N LYS A 174 -0.79 17.15 6.92
CA LYS A 174 -2.11 16.54 6.66
C LYS A 174 -2.23 15.10 7.15
N GLY A 175 -1.24 14.59 7.88
CA GLY A 175 -1.19 13.21 8.36
C GLY A 175 -0.92 12.19 7.23
N ILE A 176 -0.32 12.60 6.12
CA ILE A 176 0.07 11.75 5.00
C ILE A 176 1.56 11.39 5.17
N GLN A 177 1.85 10.11 5.25
CA GLN A 177 3.22 9.62 5.35
C GLN A 177 3.88 9.64 3.96
N VAL A 178 5.07 10.25 3.83
CA VAL A 178 5.82 10.30 2.57
C VAL A 178 7.04 9.40 2.69
N ASN A 179 7.05 8.34 1.89
CA ASN A 179 8.17 7.41 1.80
C ASN A 179 8.84 7.54 0.44
N VAL A 180 10.17 7.52 0.41
CA VAL A 180 10.93 7.66 -0.83
C VAL A 180 11.79 6.42 -1.06
N LEU A 181 11.71 5.89 -2.27
CA LEU A 181 12.50 4.76 -2.73
C LEU A 181 13.43 5.22 -3.85
N GLY A 182 14.72 5.32 -3.54
CA GLY A 182 15.76 5.64 -4.51
C GLY A 182 16.08 4.45 -5.42
N VAL A 183 16.19 4.69 -6.73
CA VAL A 183 16.56 3.66 -7.71
C VAL A 183 17.71 4.18 -8.55
N GLY A 184 18.87 3.54 -8.46
CA GLY A 184 20.09 3.89 -9.16
C GLY A 184 21.34 3.62 -8.32
N MET A 185 22.50 3.93 -8.88
CA MET A 185 23.78 3.85 -8.19
C MET A 185 24.41 5.24 -8.04
N PRO A 186 25.13 5.50 -6.93
CA PRO A 186 25.81 6.78 -6.70
C PRO A 186 26.91 7.08 -7.75
N GLU A 187 27.54 6.04 -8.29
CA GLU A 187 28.56 6.15 -9.34
C GLU A 187 27.99 6.76 -10.62
N GLY A 188 26.73 6.49 -10.88
CA GLY A 188 25.99 6.96 -12.04
C GLY A 188 26.17 6.10 -13.28
N ALA A 189 25.30 6.34 -14.25
CA ALA A 189 25.34 5.69 -15.55
C ALA A 189 24.91 6.61 -16.69
N PRO A 190 25.37 6.38 -17.92
CA PRO A 190 24.89 7.11 -19.07
C PRO A 190 23.45 6.74 -19.41
N ILE A 191 22.70 7.71 -19.93
CA ILE A 191 21.30 7.50 -20.35
C ILE A 191 21.29 6.97 -21.78
N PRO A 192 20.71 5.78 -22.05
CA PRO A 192 20.59 5.26 -23.41
C PRO A 192 19.74 6.18 -24.30
N ALA A 193 20.12 6.32 -25.56
CA ALA A 193 19.30 6.96 -26.56
C ALA A 193 18.37 5.93 -27.21
N GLU A 194 17.06 6.22 -27.25
CA GLU A 194 16.08 5.30 -27.81
C GLU A 194 16.35 4.95 -29.27
N GLY A 195 16.24 3.67 -29.58
CA GLY A 195 16.39 3.15 -30.96
C GLY A 195 17.81 3.13 -31.51
N THR A 196 18.82 3.44 -30.70
CA THR A 196 20.24 3.42 -31.09
C THR A 196 21.10 2.73 -30.02
N ASN A 197 22.29 2.27 -30.42
CA ASN A 197 23.31 1.78 -29.47
C ASN A 197 24.20 2.92 -28.92
N ASP A 198 23.67 4.16 -28.89
CA ASP A 198 24.39 5.34 -28.39
C ASP A 198 23.74 5.89 -27.11
N TYR A 199 24.37 6.86 -26.50
CA TYR A 199 23.92 7.54 -25.28
C TYR A 199 23.43 8.94 -25.58
N ARG A 200 22.49 9.43 -24.76
CA ARG A 200 22.04 10.83 -24.83
C ARG A 200 23.18 11.77 -24.56
N ARG A 201 23.22 12.87 -25.33
CA ARG A 201 24.24 13.90 -25.24
C ARG A 201 23.61 15.25 -24.91
N ASP A 202 24.39 16.08 -24.20
CA ASP A 202 24.02 17.47 -23.94
C ASP A 202 24.21 18.34 -25.21
N ARG A 203 23.96 19.65 -25.07
CA ARG A 203 24.12 20.59 -26.15
C ARG A 203 25.57 20.76 -26.65
N ASP A 204 26.52 20.40 -25.79
CA ASP A 204 27.96 20.47 -26.05
C ASP A 204 28.53 19.16 -26.61
N GLY A 205 27.65 18.13 -26.76
CA GLY A 205 27.99 16.80 -27.27
C GLY A 205 28.53 15.81 -26.25
N ASN A 206 28.58 16.16 -24.96
CA ASN A 206 29.01 15.25 -23.89
C ASN A 206 27.92 14.27 -23.54
N VAL A 207 28.30 13.05 -23.17
CA VAL A 207 27.37 12.02 -22.70
C VAL A 207 26.76 12.45 -21.36
N ILE A 208 25.41 12.41 -21.28
CA ILE A 208 24.69 12.73 -20.05
C ILE A 208 24.79 11.53 -19.12
N VAL A 209 25.35 11.75 -17.91
CA VAL A 209 25.43 10.75 -16.84
C VAL A 209 24.51 11.15 -15.71
N THR A 210 23.61 10.26 -15.31
CA THR A 210 22.67 10.44 -14.19
C THR A 210 23.15 9.65 -12.98
N ARG A 211 22.91 10.17 -11.75
CA ARG A 211 23.34 9.56 -10.49
C ARG A 211 22.21 9.54 -9.48
N LEU A 212 22.25 8.56 -8.60
CA LEU A 212 21.33 8.56 -7.44
C LEU A 212 21.68 9.70 -6.48
N ASN A 213 20.72 10.54 -6.16
CA ASN A 213 20.88 11.63 -5.21
C ASN A 213 20.30 11.28 -3.83
N GLU A 214 21.02 10.51 -3.05
CA GLU A 214 20.60 10.04 -1.72
C GLU A 214 20.34 11.19 -0.73
N GLN A 215 21.08 12.29 -0.82
CA GLN A 215 20.90 13.45 0.05
C GLN A 215 19.52 14.07 -0.13
N MET A 216 19.09 14.26 -1.38
CA MET A 216 17.78 14.79 -1.70
C MET A 216 16.66 13.84 -1.24
N LEU A 217 16.83 12.54 -1.45
CA LEU A 217 15.84 11.54 -1.06
C LEU A 217 15.63 11.51 0.47
N SER A 218 16.70 11.63 1.25
CA SER A 218 16.62 11.66 2.71
C SER A 218 15.88 12.88 3.27
N LEU A 219 15.88 14.00 2.56
CA LEU A 219 15.16 15.23 2.96
C LEU A 219 13.66 15.16 2.70
N ILE A 220 13.22 14.30 1.79
CA ILE A 220 11.82 14.15 1.38
C ILE A 220 11.13 13.04 2.18
N HIS A 221 11.88 12.08 2.71
CA HIS A 221 11.36 10.97 3.50
C HIS A 221 10.92 11.46 4.88
N ILE A 222 9.60 11.54 5.10
CA ILE A 222 8.96 12.10 6.30
C ILE A 222 7.80 11.20 6.75
#